data_8089676b787bcda1b4e1c7e0f3da6dbc
#
_entry.id   8089676b787bcda1b4e1c7e0f3da6dbc
#
_cell.length_a   1.000
_cell.length_b   1.000
_cell.length_c   1.000
_cell.angle_alpha   90.00
_cell.angle_beta   90.00
_cell.angle_gamma   90.00
#
_symmetry.space_group_name_H-M   'P 1'
#
loop_
_entity.id
_entity.type
_entity.pdbx_description
1 polymer ?
#
loop_
_entity_poly.entity_id
_entity_poly.type
_entity_poly.pdbx_seq_one_letter_code
_entity_poly.pdbx_strand_id
1 'polypeptide(L)'
;MDKPQEKTTEIRETPKGAFPAVPTTKILAIGRFLAPLTPEQRKAILPREVPDTVRLFLAGKIDQWWSRQDRKGPVFLMNVTSVEEARGLLATLPLGRAKLMEFDLIELGPLTPLHLLLSEGWATAGK
;
A
#
# COMPACT_ATOMS: atom_id res chain seq x y z
N MET A 1 1.16 2.83 -23.17
CA MET A 1 1.39 3.15 -22.53
C MET A 1 1.36 3.41 -21.89
N ASP A 2 1.03 3.40 -21.62
CA ASP A 2 1.05 3.79 -20.79
C ASP A 2 1.20 4.14 -20.23
N LYS A 3 1.23 4.00 -20.37
CA LYS A 3 1.51 4.42 -19.57
C LYS A 3 0.87 4.83 -18.48
N PRO A 4 0.34 4.42 -17.70
CA PRO A 4 -0.20 4.95 -16.49
C PRO A 4 0.85 5.41 -15.50
N GLN A 5 2.03 5.01 -15.66
CA GLN A 5 3.08 5.48 -14.78
C GLN A 5 3.33 6.95 -14.92
N GLU A 6 3.18 7.46 -16.12
CA GLU A 6 3.37 8.90 -16.26
C GLU A 6 2.35 9.68 -15.50
N LYS A 7 1.14 9.18 -15.48
CA LYS A 7 0.11 9.88 -14.72
C LYS A 7 0.43 9.89 -13.24
N THR A 8 0.94 8.77 -12.75
CA THR A 8 1.35 8.71 -11.36
C THR A 8 2.45 9.72 -11.08
N THR A 9 3.38 9.85 -12.00
CA THR A 9 4.45 10.82 -11.83
C THR A 9 3.89 12.23 -11.76
N GLU A 10 2.94 12.54 -12.63
CA GLU A 10 2.36 13.87 -12.62
C GLU A 10 1.64 14.15 -11.32
N ILE A 11 0.95 13.16 -10.79
CA ILE A 11 0.23 13.35 -9.54
C ILE A 11 1.18 13.69 -8.42
N ARG A 12 2.37 13.10 -8.45
CA ARG A 12 3.34 13.36 -7.41
C ARG A 12 4.09 14.67 -7.59
N GLU A 13 4.02 15.26 -8.77
CA GLU A 13 4.67 16.53 -8.99
C GLU A 13 3.93 17.61 -8.24
N THR A 14 4.68 18.38 -7.48
CA THR A 14 4.11 19.43 -6.66
C THR A 14 4.19 20.72 -7.43
N PRO A 15 3.07 21.42 -7.62
CA PRO A 15 3.11 22.71 -8.27
C PRO A 15 4.02 23.67 -7.50
N LYS A 16 4.61 24.58 -8.23
CA LYS A 16 5.46 25.57 -7.59
C LYS A 16 4.67 26.35 -6.55
N GLY A 17 5.27 26.56 -5.39
CA GLY A 17 4.63 27.27 -4.33
C GLY A 17 3.71 26.43 -3.47
N ALA A 18 3.50 25.19 -3.85
CA ALA A 18 2.69 24.28 -3.05
C ALA A 18 3.59 23.51 -2.09
N PHE A 19 3.07 22.40 -1.56
CA PHE A 19 3.79 21.62 -0.59
C PHE A 19 4.98 20.91 -1.24
N PRO A 20 6.11 20.81 -0.56
CA PRO A 20 7.23 20.06 -1.09
C PRO A 20 6.90 18.57 -1.14
N ALA A 21 7.61 17.88 -2.04
CA ALA A 21 7.48 16.43 -2.12
C ALA A 21 7.98 15.81 -0.83
N VAL A 22 7.37 14.71 -0.44
CA VAL A 22 7.78 13.97 0.75
C VAL A 22 8.16 12.55 0.33
N PRO A 23 9.04 11.91 1.09
CA PRO A 23 9.43 10.53 0.75
C PRO A 23 8.28 9.56 1.03
N THR A 24 8.28 8.47 0.29
CA THR A 24 7.39 7.35 0.60
C THR A 24 7.99 6.59 1.76
N THR A 25 7.23 6.43 2.83
CA THR A 25 7.69 5.71 4.01
C THR A 25 6.89 4.44 4.27
N LYS A 26 5.72 4.32 3.68
CA LYS A 26 4.85 3.15 3.84
C LYS A 26 4.09 2.95 2.55
N ILE A 27 3.57 1.74 2.37
CA ILE A 27 2.67 1.43 1.26
C ILE A 27 1.39 0.88 1.86
N LEU A 28 0.26 1.45 1.49
CA LEU A 28 -1.04 0.89 1.86
C LEU A 28 -1.47 -0.04 0.75
N ALA A 29 -1.69 -1.31 1.09
CA ALA A 29 -2.07 -2.34 0.13
C ALA A 29 -3.51 -2.74 0.41
N ILE A 30 -4.38 -2.45 -0.54
CA ILE A 30 -5.81 -2.75 -0.41
C ILE A 30 -6.10 -3.96 -1.28
N GLY A 31 -6.35 -5.10 -0.62
CA GLY A 31 -6.56 -6.35 -1.31
C GLY A 31 -7.98 -6.51 -1.80
N ARG A 32 -8.10 -7.25 -2.89
CA ARG A 32 -9.40 -7.47 -3.51
C ARG A 32 -9.42 -8.85 -4.14
N PHE A 33 -10.34 -9.71 -3.67
CA PHE A 33 -10.57 -10.98 -4.34
C PHE A 33 -11.13 -10.71 -5.72
N LEU A 34 -10.62 -11.42 -6.71
CA LEU A 34 -11.11 -11.26 -8.09
C LEU A 34 -12.41 -12.00 -8.30
N ALA A 35 -12.66 -13.03 -7.47
CA ALA A 35 -13.91 -13.77 -7.45
C ALA A 35 -14.01 -14.45 -6.10
N PRO A 36 -15.20 -14.85 -5.65
CA PRO A 36 -15.32 -15.58 -4.41
C PRO A 36 -14.52 -16.88 -4.48
N LEU A 37 -13.86 -17.24 -3.39
CA LEU A 37 -13.12 -18.49 -3.32
C LEU A 37 -14.08 -19.66 -3.23
N THR A 38 -13.84 -20.68 -4.02
CA THR A 38 -14.58 -21.92 -3.87
C THR A 38 -14.16 -22.63 -2.59
N PRO A 39 -14.97 -23.55 -2.04
CA PRO A 39 -14.53 -24.32 -0.88
C PRO A 39 -13.22 -25.05 -1.11
N GLU A 40 -13.02 -25.58 -2.32
CA GLU A 40 -11.79 -26.28 -2.66
C GLU A 40 -10.60 -25.34 -2.62
N GLN A 41 -10.76 -24.13 -3.14
CA GLN A 41 -9.68 -23.14 -3.12
C GLN A 41 -9.35 -22.74 -1.69
N ARG A 42 -10.36 -22.58 -0.84
CA ARG A 42 -10.13 -22.25 0.56
C ARG A 42 -9.28 -23.33 1.23
N LYS A 43 -9.64 -24.58 1.03
CA LYS A 43 -8.90 -25.68 1.66
C LYS A 43 -7.47 -25.77 1.12
N ALA A 44 -7.29 -25.51 -0.16
CA ALA A 44 -5.99 -25.68 -0.78
C ALA A 44 -5.05 -24.50 -0.47
N ILE A 45 -5.57 -23.30 -0.33
CA ILE A 45 -4.73 -22.11 -0.33
C ILE A 45 -4.60 -21.47 1.03
N LEU A 46 -5.70 -21.34 1.79
CA LEU A 46 -5.66 -20.59 3.04
C LEU A 46 -4.72 -21.18 4.08
N PRO A 47 -4.56 -22.51 4.20
CA PRO A 47 -3.61 -23.03 5.17
C PRO A 47 -2.17 -22.58 4.93
N ARG A 48 -1.84 -22.15 3.73
CA ARG A 48 -0.53 -21.59 3.40
C ARG A 48 -0.53 -20.07 3.37
N GLU A 49 -1.65 -19.50 2.93
CA GLU A 49 -1.76 -18.04 2.84
C GLU A 49 -1.57 -17.38 4.21
N VAL A 50 -2.25 -17.92 5.22
CA VAL A 50 -2.22 -17.29 6.53
C VAL A 50 -0.83 -17.35 7.14
N PRO A 51 -0.16 -18.51 7.20
CA PRO A 51 1.21 -18.54 7.75
C PRO A 51 2.18 -17.67 6.95
N ASP A 52 2.06 -17.65 5.63
CA ASP A 52 2.98 -16.85 4.82
C ASP A 52 2.78 -15.36 5.09
N THR A 53 1.53 -14.95 5.28
CA THR A 53 1.26 -13.56 5.64
C THR A 53 1.82 -13.22 7.02
N VAL A 54 1.68 -14.14 7.98
CA VAL A 54 2.25 -13.97 9.32
C VAL A 54 3.76 -13.83 9.23
N ARG A 55 4.41 -14.58 8.34
CA ARG A 55 5.86 -14.45 8.18
C ARG A 55 6.27 -13.08 7.70
N LEU A 56 5.50 -12.48 6.80
CA LEU A 56 5.78 -11.10 6.37
C LEU A 56 5.62 -10.14 7.54
N PHE A 57 4.62 -10.36 8.39
CA PHE A 57 4.43 -9.52 9.56
C PHE A 57 5.61 -9.66 10.52
N LEU A 58 6.04 -10.89 10.78
CA LEU A 58 7.15 -11.12 11.69
C LEU A 58 8.48 -10.64 11.12
N ALA A 59 8.59 -10.59 9.79
CA ALA A 59 9.78 -10.04 9.16
C ALA A 59 9.78 -8.51 9.14
N GLY A 60 8.75 -7.88 9.71
CA GLY A 60 8.67 -6.43 9.76
C GLY A 60 8.19 -5.78 8.47
N LYS A 61 7.70 -6.56 7.53
CA LYS A 61 7.25 -6.01 6.25
C LYS A 61 5.80 -5.54 6.29
N ILE A 62 5.02 -6.01 7.25
CA ILE A 62 3.65 -5.56 7.47
C ILE A 62 3.59 -4.98 8.86
N ASP A 63 3.20 -3.71 8.96
CA ASP A 63 3.03 -3.05 10.25
C ASP A 63 1.69 -3.35 10.87
N GLN A 64 0.65 -3.22 10.09
CA GLN A 64 -0.72 -3.40 10.54
C GLN A 64 -1.51 -4.05 9.43
N TRP A 65 -2.57 -4.72 9.80
CA TRP A 65 -3.42 -5.41 8.85
C TRP A 65 -4.85 -5.44 9.35
N TRP A 66 -5.78 -5.47 8.40
CA TRP A 66 -7.20 -5.46 8.71
C TRP A 66 -7.94 -6.32 7.70
N SER A 67 -9.13 -6.80 8.10
CA SER A 67 -10.10 -7.33 7.15
C SER A 67 -11.03 -6.22 6.75
N ARG A 68 -11.31 -6.13 5.46
CA ARG A 68 -12.31 -5.18 4.99
C ARG A 68 -13.67 -5.64 5.47
N GLN A 69 -14.48 -4.71 5.96
CA GLN A 69 -15.80 -5.07 6.44
C GLN A 69 -16.75 -5.44 5.30
N ASP A 70 -16.46 -5.02 4.07
CA ASP A 70 -17.22 -5.44 2.90
C ASP A 70 -16.82 -6.84 2.44
N ARG A 71 -15.86 -7.49 3.12
CA ARG A 71 -15.42 -8.87 2.88
C ARG A 71 -14.73 -9.05 1.53
N LYS A 72 -14.25 -7.98 0.94
CA LYS A 72 -13.62 -8.05 -0.38
C LYS A 72 -12.14 -8.33 -0.33
N GLY A 73 -11.53 -8.32 0.85
CA GLY A 73 -10.13 -8.65 0.97
C GLY A 73 -9.51 -8.07 2.22
N PRO A 74 -8.20 -8.22 2.36
CA PRO A 74 -7.46 -7.63 3.46
C PRO A 74 -6.94 -6.25 3.10
N VAL A 75 -6.52 -5.49 4.13
CA VAL A 75 -5.76 -4.26 3.95
C VAL A 75 -4.51 -4.39 4.79
N PHE A 76 -3.37 -4.12 4.18
CA PHE A 76 -2.08 -4.15 4.86
C PHE A 76 -1.45 -2.78 4.83
N LEU A 77 -0.90 -2.35 5.95
CA LEU A 77 0.02 -1.22 5.98
C LEU A 77 1.42 -1.81 5.94
N MET A 78 2.11 -1.65 4.82
CA MET A 78 3.38 -2.31 4.60
C MET A 78 4.53 -1.37 4.89
N ASN A 79 5.52 -1.91 5.58
CA ASN A 79 6.71 -1.15 5.99
C ASN A 79 7.78 -1.28 4.91
N VAL A 80 7.46 -0.81 3.73
CA VAL A 80 8.37 -0.76 2.60
C VAL A 80 8.21 0.59 1.94
N THR A 81 9.19 0.96 1.13
CA THR A 81 9.24 2.33 0.60
C THR A 81 9.04 2.40 -0.90
N SER A 82 8.78 1.28 -1.56
CA SER A 82 8.52 1.30 -3.00
C SER A 82 7.37 0.39 -3.34
N VAL A 83 6.61 0.81 -4.36
CA VAL A 83 5.52 0.00 -4.88
C VAL A 83 6.05 -1.32 -5.41
N GLU A 84 7.22 -1.30 -6.04
CA GLU A 84 7.79 -2.51 -6.61
C GLU A 84 8.10 -3.54 -5.53
N GLU A 85 8.67 -3.10 -4.42
CA GLU A 85 8.96 -4.01 -3.32
C GLU A 85 7.68 -4.58 -2.74
N ALA A 86 6.68 -3.73 -2.52
CA ALA A 86 5.39 -4.18 -1.99
C ALA A 86 4.76 -5.20 -2.92
N ARG A 87 4.73 -4.90 -4.21
CA ARG A 87 4.13 -5.80 -5.19
C ARG A 87 4.85 -7.14 -5.22
N GLY A 88 6.18 -7.11 -5.17
CA GLY A 88 6.95 -8.35 -5.15
C GLY A 88 6.66 -9.22 -3.96
N LEU A 89 6.57 -8.61 -2.77
CA LEU A 89 6.27 -9.36 -1.55
C LEU A 89 4.86 -9.96 -1.60
N LEU A 90 3.88 -9.17 -2.03
CA LEU A 90 2.50 -9.65 -2.09
C LEU A 90 2.33 -10.74 -3.15
N ALA A 91 3.12 -10.69 -4.21
CA ALA A 91 3.06 -11.71 -5.25
C ALA A 91 3.61 -13.05 -4.78
N THR A 92 4.34 -13.10 -3.68
CA THR A 92 4.82 -14.37 -3.14
C THR A 92 3.75 -15.10 -2.34
N LEU A 93 2.68 -14.42 -1.96
CA LEU A 93 1.62 -15.04 -1.18
C LEU A 93 0.81 -15.98 -2.07
N PRO A 94 0.31 -17.10 -1.51
CA PRO A 94 -0.39 -18.09 -2.34
C PRO A 94 -1.57 -17.53 -3.12
N LEU A 95 -2.39 -16.65 -2.53
CA LEU A 95 -3.51 -16.06 -3.25
C LEU A 95 -3.03 -15.21 -4.42
N GLY A 96 -1.93 -14.50 -4.25
CA GLY A 96 -1.36 -13.70 -5.33
C GLY A 96 -0.80 -14.58 -6.43
N ARG A 97 -0.08 -15.65 -6.06
CA ARG A 97 0.46 -16.58 -7.05
C ARG A 97 -0.62 -17.27 -7.85
N ALA A 98 -1.75 -17.56 -7.19
CA ALA A 98 -2.87 -18.20 -7.88
C ALA A 98 -3.70 -17.21 -8.67
N LYS A 99 -3.36 -15.92 -8.61
CA LYS A 99 -4.06 -14.87 -9.33
C LYS A 99 -5.53 -14.78 -8.91
N LEU A 100 -5.77 -14.98 -7.64
CA LEU A 100 -7.12 -14.90 -7.07
C LEU A 100 -7.34 -13.60 -6.31
N MET A 101 -6.29 -12.81 -6.11
CA MET A 101 -6.36 -11.56 -5.40
C MET A 101 -5.42 -10.55 -6.03
N GLU A 102 -5.87 -9.31 -6.09
CA GLU A 102 -5.05 -8.19 -6.52
C GLU A 102 -5.02 -7.15 -5.41
N PHE A 103 -3.98 -6.32 -5.45
CA PHE A 103 -3.83 -5.24 -4.48
C PHE A 103 -3.69 -3.92 -5.20
N ASP A 104 -4.44 -2.93 -4.72
CA ASP A 104 -4.20 -1.53 -5.07
C ASP A 104 -3.18 -1.01 -4.08
N LEU A 105 -2.12 -0.40 -4.58
CA LEU A 105 -1.01 0.05 -3.75
C LEU A 105 -0.95 1.56 -3.75
N ILE A 106 -0.95 2.15 -2.55
CA ILE A 106 -0.93 3.59 -2.37
C ILE A 106 0.33 3.95 -1.60
N GLU A 107 1.15 4.81 -2.19
CA GLU A 107 2.34 5.31 -1.52
C GLU A 107 1.93 6.33 -0.46
N LEU A 108 2.47 6.15 0.74
CA LEU A 108 2.19 7.05 1.85
C LEU A 108 3.50 7.63 2.35
N GLY A 109 3.43 8.88 2.79
CA GLY A 109 4.56 9.55 3.40
C GLY A 109 4.08 10.49 4.48
N PRO A 110 4.99 11.25 5.08
CA PRO A 110 4.59 12.22 6.08
C PRO A 110 3.56 13.19 5.51
N LEU A 111 2.63 13.60 6.35
CA LEU A 111 1.59 14.53 5.91
C LEU A 111 2.24 15.83 5.44
N THR A 112 2.01 16.17 4.17
CA THR A 112 2.70 17.29 3.55
C THR A 112 2.56 18.59 4.32
N PRO A 113 1.37 18.98 4.80
CA PRO A 113 1.26 20.24 5.53
C PRO A 113 2.13 20.34 6.78
N LEU A 114 2.63 19.22 7.32
CA LEU A 114 3.49 19.31 8.49
C LEU A 114 4.79 20.05 8.21
N HIS A 115 5.22 20.10 6.96
CA HIS A 115 6.40 20.87 6.60
C HIS A 115 6.24 22.36 6.93
N LEU A 116 5.02 22.84 6.88
CA LEU A 116 4.76 24.25 7.15
C LEU A 116 5.07 24.62 8.60
N LEU A 117 4.99 23.65 9.50
CA LEU A 117 5.29 23.90 10.90
C LEU A 117 6.75 24.19 11.16
N LEU A 118 7.62 23.84 10.20
CA LEU A 118 9.05 24.04 10.35
C LEU A 118 9.54 25.30 9.63
N SER A 119 8.66 26.06 8.99
CA SER A 119 9.04 27.23 8.23
C SER A 119 8.56 28.47 8.95
N GLU A 120 9.36 29.55 8.83
CA GLU A 120 8.94 30.84 9.37
C GLU A 120 7.72 31.38 8.65
N GLY A 121 7.62 31.03 7.37
CA GLY A 121 6.46 31.46 6.61
C GLY A 121 5.16 30.96 7.17
N TRP A 122 5.19 29.77 7.78
CA TRP A 122 3.99 29.24 8.39
C TRP A 122 3.50 30.14 9.52
N ALA A 123 4.40 30.53 10.42
CA ALA A 123 4.01 31.38 11.55
C ALA A 123 3.53 32.73 11.08
N THR A 124 4.17 33.26 10.05
CA THR A 124 3.77 34.54 9.49
C THR A 124 2.43 34.44 8.78
N ALA A 125 2.26 33.37 8.00
CA ALA A 125 1.05 33.21 7.22
C ALA A 125 -0.16 32.98 8.11
N GLY A 126 0.06 32.46 9.31
CA GLY A 126 -1.02 32.19 10.24
C GLY A 126 -1.61 33.41 10.88
N LYS A 127 -1.03 34.55 10.61
CA LYS A 127 -1.56 35.81 11.13
C LYS A 127 -2.38 36.51 10.07
#